data_1d2b7a3fea60c65ecbd2eeb6dfc21816
#
_entry.id   1d2b7a3fea60c65ecbd2eeb6dfc21816
#
_cell.length_a   1.000
_cell.length_b   1.000
_cell.length_c   1.000
_cell.angle_alpha   90.00
_cell.angle_beta   90.00
_cell.angle_gamma   90.00
#
_symmetry.space_group_name_H-M   'P 1'
#
loop_
_entity.id
_entity.type
_entity.pdbx_description
1 polymer ?
#
loop_
_entity_poly.entity_id
_entity_poly.type
_entity_poly.pdbx_seq_one_letter_code
_entity_poly.pdbx_strand_id
1 'polypeptide(L)'
;MIIKHDEIEPVEFDKLKIIDCTAGQDNSSSFAEITVPIGVSHKISWSNRSDKYYYISKGNVNFTVNEESYYLSPGDVCIIPKGHRFSYANTGSTEAVLILVHTPSFRLEYEVFVE
;
A
#
# COMPACT_ATOMS: atom_id res chain seq x y z
N MET A 1 9.88 -6.67 19.91
CA MET A 1 10.32 -5.35 19.40
C MET A 1 9.14 -4.40 19.38
N ILE A 2 9.37 -3.15 19.76
CA ILE A 2 8.34 -2.11 19.70
C ILE A 2 8.83 -1.03 18.74
N ILE A 3 7.96 -0.62 17.84
CA ILE A 3 8.21 0.46 16.90
C ILE A 3 7.16 1.53 17.16
N LYS A 4 7.62 2.76 17.44
CA LYS A 4 6.74 3.88 17.73
C LYS A 4 6.44 4.66 16.46
N HIS A 5 5.16 4.81 16.13
CA HIS A 5 4.70 5.54 14.95
C HIS A 5 5.30 6.96 14.88
N ASP A 6 5.35 7.65 16.00
CA ASP A 6 5.82 9.03 16.07
C ASP A 6 7.32 9.19 15.83
N GLU A 7 8.08 8.10 15.85
CA GLU A 7 9.53 8.10 15.66
C GLU A 7 9.92 7.74 14.21
N ILE A 8 8.94 7.48 13.34
CA ILE A 8 9.19 7.11 11.96
C ILE A 8 9.07 8.34 11.08
N GLU A 9 10.10 8.61 10.27
CA GLU A 9 10.07 9.69 9.29
C GLU A 9 9.19 9.29 8.10
N PRO A 10 8.13 10.05 7.79
CA PRO A 10 7.32 9.79 6.61
C PRO A 10 8.12 9.97 5.33
N VAL A 11 7.80 9.17 4.33
CA VAL A 11 8.39 9.26 2.98
C VAL A 11 7.27 9.59 2.00
N GLU A 12 7.52 10.48 1.05
CA GLU A 12 6.58 10.75 -0.02
C GLU A 12 6.98 9.98 -1.28
N PHE A 13 6.01 9.31 -1.88
CA PHE A 13 6.17 8.60 -3.14
C PHE A 13 4.95 8.87 -4.01
N ASP A 14 5.13 9.56 -5.14
CA ASP A 14 4.04 9.91 -6.07
C ASP A 14 2.83 10.55 -5.36
N LYS A 15 3.09 11.48 -4.44
CA LYS A 15 2.08 12.17 -3.61
C LYS A 15 1.43 11.29 -2.55
N LEU A 16 1.81 10.03 -2.45
CA LEU A 16 1.41 9.17 -1.34
C LEU A 16 2.33 9.44 -0.15
N LYS A 17 1.76 9.51 1.04
CA LYS A 17 2.55 9.62 2.27
C LYS A 17 2.69 8.22 2.85
N ILE A 18 3.93 7.75 2.96
CA ILE A 18 4.21 6.40 3.42
C ILE A 18 4.95 6.45 4.75
N ILE A 19 4.41 5.76 5.75
CA ILE A 19 5.09 5.50 7.00
C ILE A 19 5.50 4.03 6.97
N ASP A 20 6.78 3.80 6.65
CA ASP A 20 7.34 2.45 6.56
C ASP A 20 7.77 2.01 7.96
N CYS A 21 6.87 1.33 8.65
CA CYS A 21 7.04 1.00 10.07
C CYS A 21 8.19 0.04 10.32
N THR A 22 8.54 -0.80 9.36
CA THR A 22 9.58 -1.82 9.49
C THR A 22 10.82 -1.52 8.67
N ALA A 23 10.97 -0.29 8.21
CA ALA A 23 12.13 0.12 7.41
C ALA A 23 13.44 -0.19 8.12
N GLY A 24 14.38 -0.78 7.40
CA GLY A 24 15.68 -1.15 7.95
C GLY A 24 15.67 -2.39 8.83
N GLN A 25 14.52 -3.05 8.99
CA GLN A 25 14.41 -4.30 9.73
C GLN A 25 14.53 -5.50 8.79
N ASP A 26 15.20 -6.53 9.26
CA ASP A 26 15.33 -7.79 8.52
C ASP A 26 14.29 -8.78 9.07
N ASN A 27 13.04 -8.55 8.71
CA ASN A 27 11.90 -9.35 9.16
C ASN A 27 11.32 -10.17 8.02
N SER A 28 10.61 -11.24 8.38
CA SER A 28 9.90 -12.08 7.40
C SER A 28 8.76 -11.36 6.70
N SER A 29 8.21 -10.31 7.33
CA SER A 29 7.14 -9.49 6.78
C SER A 29 7.43 -8.03 7.04
N SER A 30 6.83 -7.14 6.26
CA SER A 30 6.95 -5.70 6.47
C SER A 30 5.58 -5.07 6.60
N PHE A 31 5.53 -3.90 7.24
CA PHE A 31 4.30 -3.22 7.62
C PHE A 31 4.44 -1.73 7.32
N ALA A 32 3.48 -1.17 6.62
CA ALA A 32 3.47 0.26 6.30
C ALA A 32 2.07 0.84 6.41
N GLU A 33 2.00 2.12 6.71
CA GLU A 33 0.78 2.92 6.68
C GLU A 33 0.89 3.89 5.51
N ILE A 34 -0.14 3.93 4.67
CA ILE A 34 -0.14 4.77 3.48
C ILE A 34 -1.33 5.71 3.54
N THR A 35 -1.06 7.01 3.46
CA THR A 35 -2.09 8.03 3.32
C THR A 35 -2.23 8.39 1.86
N VAL A 36 -3.46 8.29 1.35
CA VAL A 36 -3.81 8.59 -0.04
C VAL A 36 -4.66 9.85 -0.05
N PRO A 37 -4.10 11.01 -0.41
CA PRO A 37 -4.89 12.24 -0.51
C PRO A 37 -5.98 12.13 -1.57
N ILE A 38 -6.98 13.02 -1.48
CA ILE A 38 -8.05 13.09 -2.46
C ILE A 38 -7.45 13.31 -3.86
N GLY A 39 -7.91 12.54 -4.83
CA GLY A 39 -7.48 12.64 -6.22
C GLY A 39 -6.14 12.00 -6.55
N VAL A 40 -5.48 11.43 -5.55
CA VAL A 40 -4.18 10.78 -5.76
C VAL A 40 -4.37 9.30 -6.09
N SER A 41 -3.51 8.78 -6.94
CA SER A 41 -3.54 7.38 -7.35
C SER A 41 -2.15 6.76 -7.29
N HIS A 42 -2.14 5.44 -7.14
CA HIS A 42 -0.95 4.62 -7.24
C HIS A 42 -0.85 4.07 -8.67
N LYS A 43 0.33 4.13 -9.25
CA LYS A 43 0.57 3.59 -10.59
C LYS A 43 0.32 2.08 -10.62
N ILE A 44 0.03 1.56 -11.82
CA ILE A 44 -0.01 0.12 -12.01
C ILE A 44 1.37 -0.46 -11.67
N SER A 45 1.38 -1.45 -10.82
CA SER A 45 2.62 -2.09 -10.40
C SER A 45 2.36 -3.53 -9.97
N TRP A 46 3.42 -4.27 -9.72
CA TRP A 46 3.36 -5.60 -9.13
C TRP A 46 4.68 -5.90 -8.42
N SER A 47 4.65 -6.88 -7.54
CA SER A 47 5.85 -7.36 -6.87
C SER A 47 6.26 -8.70 -7.44
N ASN A 48 7.54 -8.87 -7.73
CA ASN A 48 8.11 -10.16 -8.11
C ASN A 48 8.55 -10.98 -6.90
N ARG A 49 8.27 -10.49 -5.69
CA ARG A 49 8.70 -11.12 -4.45
C ARG A 49 7.57 -11.42 -3.48
N SER A 50 6.68 -10.44 -3.25
CA SER A 50 5.76 -10.45 -2.10
C SER A 50 4.31 -10.54 -2.50
N ASP A 51 3.52 -11.21 -1.68
CA ASP A 51 2.09 -10.98 -1.62
C ASP A 51 1.86 -9.69 -0.84
N LYS A 52 0.82 -8.95 -1.19
CA LYS A 52 0.45 -7.70 -0.53
C LYS A 52 -0.94 -7.83 0.08
N TYR A 53 -1.07 -7.36 1.32
CA TYR A 53 -2.34 -7.30 2.02
C TYR A 53 -2.61 -5.84 2.35
N TYR A 54 -3.64 -5.27 1.72
CA TYR A 54 -4.08 -3.91 2.02
C TYR A 54 -5.33 -3.98 2.88
N TYR A 55 -5.30 -3.26 3.98
CA TYR A 55 -6.46 -3.06 4.85
C TYR A 55 -6.88 -1.60 4.77
N ILE A 56 -8.15 -1.33 4.52
CA ILE A 56 -8.67 0.03 4.46
C ILE A 56 -8.99 0.48 5.88
N SER A 57 -8.20 1.40 6.41
CA SER A 57 -8.38 1.91 7.78
C SER A 57 -9.33 3.10 7.82
N LYS A 58 -9.28 3.95 6.79
CA LYS A 58 -10.05 5.19 6.74
C LYS A 58 -10.30 5.57 5.28
N GLY A 59 -11.45 6.20 5.01
CA GLY A 59 -11.81 6.64 3.68
C GLY A 59 -12.17 5.49 2.74
N ASN A 60 -12.25 5.80 1.45
CA ASN A 60 -12.62 4.84 0.43
C ASN A 60 -11.65 4.92 -0.73
N VAL A 61 -11.36 3.80 -1.35
CA VAL A 61 -10.47 3.75 -2.51
C VAL A 61 -11.01 2.78 -3.55
N ASN A 62 -10.70 3.06 -4.80
CA ASN A 62 -10.95 2.12 -5.90
C ASN A 62 -9.67 1.35 -6.15
N PHE A 63 -9.70 0.04 -5.96
CA PHE A 63 -8.61 -0.87 -6.32
C PHE A 63 -8.90 -1.53 -7.65
N THR A 64 -7.89 -1.63 -8.50
CA THR A 64 -7.95 -2.41 -9.73
C THR A 64 -6.89 -3.50 -9.63
N VAL A 65 -7.32 -4.75 -9.70
CA VAL A 65 -6.43 -5.91 -9.63
C VAL A 65 -6.69 -6.76 -10.88
N ASN A 66 -5.66 -6.97 -11.69
CA ASN A 66 -5.78 -7.72 -12.95
C ASN A 66 -6.97 -7.26 -13.79
N GLU A 67 -7.13 -5.93 -13.95
CA GLU A 67 -8.17 -5.28 -14.76
C GLU A 67 -9.58 -5.28 -14.15
N GLU A 68 -9.78 -5.88 -12.98
CA GLU A 68 -11.05 -5.81 -12.27
C GLU A 68 -10.99 -4.74 -11.18
N SER A 69 -12.02 -3.90 -11.11
CA SER A 69 -12.09 -2.77 -10.18
C SER A 69 -13.06 -3.03 -9.04
N TYR A 70 -12.65 -2.61 -7.84
CA TYR A 70 -13.41 -2.79 -6.60
C TYR A 70 -13.41 -1.50 -5.80
N TYR A 71 -14.58 -1.07 -5.34
CA TYR A 71 -14.69 0.07 -4.44
C TYR A 71 -14.62 -0.43 -3.00
N LEU A 72 -13.56 -0.06 -2.29
CA LEU A 72 -13.29 -0.57 -0.95
C LEU A 72 -13.55 0.50 0.11
N SER A 73 -14.08 0.05 1.23
CA SER A 73 -14.47 0.87 2.37
C SER A 73 -13.73 0.43 3.64
N PRO A 74 -13.73 1.24 4.71
CA PRO A 74 -13.05 0.87 5.95
C PRO A 74 -13.43 -0.53 6.44
N GLY A 75 -12.43 -1.32 6.78
CA GLY A 75 -12.59 -2.70 7.18
C GLY A 75 -12.39 -3.72 6.08
N ASP A 76 -12.39 -3.29 4.81
CA ASP A 76 -12.16 -4.20 3.69
C ASP A 76 -10.68 -4.54 3.55
N VAL A 77 -10.42 -5.74 3.05
CA VAL A 77 -9.07 -6.24 2.78
C VAL A 77 -8.95 -6.57 1.30
N CYS A 78 -7.85 -6.14 0.70
CA CYS A 78 -7.50 -6.52 -0.66
C CYS A 78 -6.20 -7.32 -0.62
N ILE A 79 -6.24 -8.56 -1.11
CA ILE A 79 -5.07 -9.42 -1.17
C ILE A 79 -4.59 -9.47 -2.62
N ILE A 80 -3.33 -9.10 -2.82
CA ILE A 80 -2.72 -9.08 -4.14
C ILE A 80 -1.56 -10.06 -4.16
N PRO A 81 -1.75 -11.25 -4.75
CA PRO A 81 -0.68 -12.24 -4.85
C PRO A 81 0.51 -11.72 -5.64
N LYS A 82 1.67 -12.28 -5.36
CA LYS A 82 2.91 -12.00 -6.10
C LYS A 82 2.65 -12.05 -7.61
N GLY A 83 3.15 -11.06 -8.32
CA GLY A 83 3.05 -10.97 -9.78
C GLY A 83 1.74 -10.41 -10.33
N HIS A 84 0.73 -10.24 -9.49
CA HIS A 84 -0.53 -9.66 -9.93
C HIS A 84 -0.42 -8.14 -10.06
N ARG A 85 -0.88 -7.60 -11.16
CA ARG A 85 -0.89 -6.16 -11.42
C ARG A 85 -2.00 -5.50 -10.63
N PHE A 86 -1.70 -4.36 -10.06
CA PHE A 86 -2.69 -3.59 -9.32
C PHE A 86 -2.44 -2.10 -9.43
N SER A 87 -3.46 -1.33 -9.15
CA SER A 87 -3.40 0.11 -8.94
C SER A 87 -4.53 0.49 -7.99
N TYR A 88 -4.50 1.70 -7.46
CA TYR A 88 -5.62 2.22 -6.70
C TYR A 88 -5.69 3.73 -6.81
N ALA A 89 -6.86 4.28 -6.51
CA ALA A 89 -7.09 5.71 -6.57
C ALA A 89 -8.10 6.13 -5.51
N ASN A 90 -7.87 7.29 -4.92
CA ASN A 90 -8.83 7.92 -4.04
C ASN A 90 -9.69 8.88 -4.86
N THR A 91 -10.87 8.42 -5.24
CA THR A 91 -11.86 9.22 -5.96
C THR A 91 -12.94 9.76 -5.03
N GLY A 92 -12.77 9.59 -3.74
CA GLY A 92 -13.72 10.03 -2.72
C GLY A 92 -13.55 11.49 -2.33
N SER A 93 -14.22 11.87 -1.25
CA SER A 93 -14.25 13.24 -0.74
C SER A 93 -13.41 13.43 0.53
N THR A 94 -12.77 12.37 1.02
CA THR A 94 -11.89 12.43 2.19
C THR A 94 -10.59 11.69 1.91
N GLU A 95 -9.57 12.03 2.68
CA GLU A 95 -8.31 11.32 2.67
C GLU A 95 -8.52 9.86 3.08
N ALA A 96 -7.78 8.95 2.46
CA ALA A 96 -7.84 7.54 2.79
C ALA A 96 -6.54 7.10 3.47
N VAL A 97 -6.66 6.13 4.37
CA VAL A 97 -5.52 5.52 5.06
C VAL A 97 -5.58 4.02 4.86
N LEU A 98 -4.50 3.48 4.34
CA LEU A 98 -4.34 2.05 4.06
C LEU A 98 -3.23 1.49 4.95
N ILE A 99 -3.43 0.27 5.41
CA ILE A 99 -2.38 -0.51 6.06
C ILE A 99 -1.92 -1.57 5.07
N LEU A 100 -0.62 -1.64 4.84
CA LEU A 100 -0.02 -2.56 3.87
C LEU A 100 0.94 -3.51 4.55
N VAL A 101 0.71 -4.81 4.35
CA VAL A 101 1.61 -5.86 4.78
C VAL A 101 2.18 -6.55 3.54
N HIS A 102 3.51 -6.68 3.51
CA HIS A 102 4.19 -7.51 2.51
C HIS A 102 4.68 -8.80 3.16
N THR A 103 4.48 -9.91 2.49
CA THR A 103 5.02 -11.19 2.93
C THR A 103 5.52 -11.99 1.70
N PRO A 104 6.84 -12.28 1.60
CA PRO A 104 7.95 -11.80 2.44
C PRO A 104 8.10 -10.29 2.42
N SER A 105 8.98 -9.77 3.26
CA SER A 105 9.15 -8.33 3.48
C SER A 105 9.42 -7.55 2.18
N PHE A 106 8.98 -6.30 2.18
CA PHE A 106 9.16 -5.38 1.05
C PHE A 106 10.64 -5.21 0.69
N ARG A 107 10.94 -5.28 -0.60
CA ARG A 107 12.22 -4.88 -1.18
C ARG A 107 11.97 -4.15 -2.49
N LEU A 108 12.45 -2.93 -2.58
CA LEU A 108 12.16 -2.06 -3.72
C LEU A 108 12.64 -2.65 -5.06
N GLU A 109 13.76 -3.37 -5.06
CA GLU A 109 14.30 -3.98 -6.27
C GLU A 109 13.39 -5.03 -6.92
N TYR A 110 12.38 -5.52 -6.20
CA TYR A 110 11.41 -6.48 -6.72
C TYR A 110 10.08 -5.84 -7.12
N GLU A 111 9.94 -4.53 -6.92
CA GLU A 111 8.74 -3.81 -7.34
C GLU A 111 8.89 -3.32 -8.77
N VAL A 112 7.89 -3.55 -9.59
CA VAL A 112 7.86 -3.11 -10.99
C VAL A 112 6.74 -2.10 -11.16
N PHE A 113 7.05 -0.95 -11.72
CA PHE A 113 6.08 0.12 -11.94
C PHE A 113 5.89 0.32 -13.44
N VAL A 114 4.65 0.46 -13.86
CA VAL A 114 4.30 0.80 -15.24
C VAL A 114 4.09 2.32 -15.31
N GLU A 115 4.76 2.95 -16.25
CA GLU A 115 4.63 4.40 -16.46
C GLU A 115 3.39 4.78 -17.26
#